data_78bb504560b69135ec55a54f3197107f
#
_entry.id   78bb504560b69135ec55a54f3197107f
#
_cell.length_a   1.000
_cell.length_b   1.000
_cell.length_c   1.000
_cell.angle_alpha   90.00
_cell.angle_beta   90.00
_cell.angle_gamma   90.00
#
_symmetry.space_group_name_H-M   'P 1'
#
loop_
_entity.id
_entity.type
_entity.pdbx_description
1 polymer ?
#
loop_
_entity_poly.entity_id
_entity_poly.type
_entity_poly.pdbx_seq_one_letter_code
_entity_poly.pdbx_strand_id
1 'polypeptide(L)'
;DTPDGHYEYYGFVRNPDGSPMLKYVTFDPAVINDAGVIRLYYGTWYPFHAYGKLLEPIFRKVESKLFGKTVAEIRACPDGIMGANHVILADDMLTIVSEPCHILPSRVKGTSFEKHPFFEGSSIRKIGSTYYFIYSSSKGHELCYATSPYPDRAFVYGGTIVSNGDVGYQGRRERDRLNATGTNHGSIERINGQWYVFYHRNTHKSAYSRQACAESIEIWSDGSIPQVEMTSQGVGRSLEADRTYPASICCNLYSGLMPHIGNGVIKKSIPFIAEEDGRQIVVATNKTRIVYKYFDLADGEYILTMRCKSGGSGKLSVQAGLDEAIALTKPSKTWGTMEIPCSFRTGIQPLILHYHGSVS
;
A
#
# COMPACT_ATOMS: atom_id res chain seq x y z
N ASP A 1 -5.67 -19.69 20.89
CA ASP A 1 -6.07 -18.96 19.70
C ASP A 1 -5.40 -17.59 19.70
N THR A 2 -4.19 -17.53 19.18
CA THR A 2 -3.39 -16.31 19.04
C THR A 2 -3.19 -15.99 17.57
N PRO A 3 -3.04 -14.71 17.16
CA PRO A 3 -2.84 -14.33 15.77
C PRO A 3 -1.58 -14.91 15.13
N ASP A 4 -0.62 -15.35 15.92
CA ASP A 4 0.65 -15.99 15.55
C ASP A 4 0.63 -17.52 15.79
N GLY A 5 -0.53 -18.08 16.14
CA GLY A 5 -0.68 -19.50 16.40
C GLY A 5 -0.73 -20.36 15.14
N HIS A 6 -0.86 -21.66 15.32
CA HIS A 6 -1.08 -22.60 14.23
C HIS A 6 -2.48 -22.40 13.65
N TYR A 7 -2.58 -22.26 12.32
CA TYR A 7 -3.84 -22.20 11.59
C TYR A 7 -4.16 -23.55 10.97
N GLU A 8 -5.41 -23.97 11.12
CA GLU A 8 -5.96 -25.14 10.46
C GLU A 8 -7.01 -24.72 9.42
N TYR A 9 -7.12 -25.47 8.34
CA TYR A 9 -8.17 -25.24 7.37
C TYR A 9 -9.53 -25.54 7.98
N TYR A 10 -10.37 -24.50 8.09
CA TYR A 10 -11.69 -24.60 8.72
C TYR A 10 -12.79 -24.90 7.70
N GLY A 11 -12.69 -24.39 6.47
CA GLY A 11 -13.66 -24.62 5.42
C GLY A 11 -13.66 -23.50 4.36
N PHE A 12 -14.58 -23.61 3.42
CA PHE A 12 -14.85 -22.58 2.41
C PHE A 12 -16.24 -21.96 2.62
N VAL A 13 -16.39 -20.71 2.17
CA VAL A 13 -17.70 -20.03 2.21
C VAL A 13 -18.66 -20.69 1.23
N ARG A 14 -19.86 -21.05 1.73
CA ARG A 14 -20.82 -21.91 1.04
C ARG A 14 -22.25 -21.35 1.07
N ASN A 15 -23.02 -21.77 0.09
CA ASN A 15 -24.46 -21.58 0.07
C ASN A 15 -25.15 -22.46 1.13
N PRO A 16 -26.44 -22.23 1.50
CA PRO A 16 -27.18 -23.07 2.45
C PRO A 16 -27.29 -24.53 2.05
N ASP A 17 -27.18 -24.86 0.77
CA ASP A 17 -27.18 -26.24 0.25
C ASP A 17 -25.81 -26.93 0.33
N GLY A 18 -24.81 -26.26 0.89
CA GLY A 18 -23.44 -26.75 1.03
C GLY A 18 -22.55 -26.54 -0.21
N SER A 19 -23.07 -26.05 -1.32
CA SER A 19 -22.28 -25.72 -2.51
C SER A 19 -21.40 -24.49 -2.29
N PRO A 20 -20.23 -24.38 -2.93
CA PRO A 20 -19.38 -23.18 -2.84
C PRO A 20 -20.12 -21.91 -3.26
N MET A 21 -19.94 -20.82 -2.49
CA MET A 21 -20.49 -19.51 -2.83
C MET A 21 -19.60 -18.86 -3.91
N LEU A 22 -20.08 -18.87 -5.16
CA LEU A 22 -19.31 -18.40 -6.33
C LEU A 22 -20.08 -17.36 -7.17
N LYS A 23 -21.10 -16.69 -6.62
CA LYS A 23 -21.95 -15.75 -7.38
C LYS A 23 -21.15 -14.64 -8.04
N TYR A 24 -20.23 -14.03 -7.28
CA TYR A 24 -19.30 -13.00 -7.76
C TYR A 24 -17.86 -13.50 -7.69
N VAL A 25 -16.91 -12.68 -8.20
CA VAL A 25 -15.48 -13.01 -8.07
C VAL A 25 -15.08 -12.97 -6.60
N THR A 26 -14.61 -14.09 -6.08
CA THR A 26 -14.16 -14.25 -4.70
C THR A 26 -12.67 -13.90 -4.61
N PHE A 27 -12.36 -12.74 -4.01
CA PHE A 27 -11.00 -12.21 -3.93
C PHE A 27 -10.86 -11.30 -2.70
N ASP A 28 -9.69 -11.28 -2.03
CA ASP A 28 -9.32 -10.39 -0.93
C ASP A 28 -10.43 -10.20 0.12
N PRO A 29 -10.72 -11.20 0.95
CA PRO A 29 -11.80 -11.14 1.91
C PRO A 29 -11.46 -10.29 3.14
N ALA A 30 -12.47 -9.59 3.67
CA ALA A 30 -12.44 -8.91 4.96
C ALA A 30 -13.71 -9.23 5.75
N VAL A 31 -13.57 -9.38 7.06
CA VAL A 31 -14.68 -9.75 7.96
C VAL A 31 -14.80 -8.73 9.09
N ILE A 32 -16.02 -8.41 9.47
CA ILE A 32 -16.35 -7.70 10.70
C ILE A 32 -17.47 -8.41 11.44
N ASN A 33 -17.34 -8.50 12.76
CA ASN A 33 -18.46 -8.81 13.63
C ASN A 33 -19.15 -7.49 14.01
N ASP A 34 -20.31 -7.23 13.42
CA ASP A 34 -21.10 -6.03 13.63
C ASP A 34 -22.26 -6.35 14.59
N ALA A 35 -21.98 -6.25 15.88
CA ALA A 35 -22.92 -6.54 16.96
C ALA A 35 -23.60 -7.93 16.85
N GLY A 36 -22.81 -8.97 16.56
CA GLY A 36 -23.27 -10.33 16.40
C GLY A 36 -23.62 -10.72 14.95
N VAL A 37 -23.65 -9.76 14.01
CA VAL A 37 -23.82 -10.05 12.59
C VAL A 37 -22.46 -10.15 11.92
N ILE A 38 -22.13 -11.33 11.42
CA ILE A 38 -20.85 -11.59 10.74
C ILE A 38 -20.99 -11.16 9.28
N ARG A 39 -20.22 -10.15 8.89
CA ARG A 39 -20.25 -9.57 7.54
C ARG A 39 -18.96 -9.83 6.82
N LEU A 40 -19.05 -10.41 5.63
CA LEU A 40 -17.93 -10.67 4.73
C LEU A 40 -17.95 -9.67 3.56
N TYR A 41 -16.83 -9.01 3.33
CA TYR A 41 -16.58 -8.13 2.19
C TYR A 41 -15.49 -8.74 1.34
N TYR A 42 -15.65 -8.70 0.00
CA TYR A 42 -14.70 -9.35 -0.92
C TYR A 42 -14.85 -8.82 -2.33
N GLY A 43 -13.89 -9.13 -3.18
CA GLY A 43 -14.02 -8.91 -4.62
C GLY A 43 -12.83 -8.22 -5.25
N THR A 44 -12.90 -8.12 -6.56
CA THR A 44 -11.96 -7.35 -7.40
C THR A 44 -12.70 -6.72 -8.57
N TRP A 45 -12.12 -5.69 -9.15
CA TRP A 45 -12.70 -4.99 -10.29
C TRP A 45 -11.64 -4.61 -11.31
N TYR A 46 -11.95 -4.78 -12.59
CA TYR A 46 -11.15 -4.33 -13.71
C TYR A 46 -11.99 -3.46 -14.64
N PRO A 47 -11.42 -2.43 -15.29
CA PRO A 47 -12.15 -1.46 -16.09
C PRO A 47 -12.63 -2.01 -17.46
N PHE A 48 -12.95 -3.31 -17.56
CA PHE A 48 -13.39 -3.91 -18.81
C PHE A 48 -14.66 -3.26 -19.38
N HIS A 49 -15.52 -2.74 -18.50
CA HIS A 49 -16.74 -2.02 -18.90
C HIS A 49 -16.46 -0.63 -19.51
N ALA A 50 -15.26 -0.09 -19.35
CA ALA A 50 -14.89 1.21 -19.92
C ALA A 50 -14.69 1.17 -21.45
N TYR A 51 -14.53 -0.02 -22.03
CA TYR A 51 -14.20 -0.19 -23.45
C TYR A 51 -15.41 -0.26 -24.40
N GLY A 52 -16.61 -0.03 -23.90
CA GLY A 52 -17.84 0.11 -24.69
C GLY A 52 -18.47 -1.21 -25.14
N LYS A 53 -19.72 -1.12 -25.62
CA LYS A 53 -20.55 -2.30 -25.99
C LYS A 53 -19.97 -3.15 -27.12
N LEU A 54 -19.18 -2.56 -28.00
CA LEU A 54 -18.61 -3.27 -29.17
C LEU A 54 -17.61 -4.36 -28.77
N LEU A 55 -16.85 -4.14 -27.70
CA LEU A 55 -15.84 -5.08 -27.21
C LEU A 55 -16.37 -6.00 -26.09
N GLU A 56 -17.59 -5.82 -25.65
CA GLU A 56 -18.22 -6.63 -24.60
C GLU A 56 -18.08 -8.15 -24.83
N PRO A 57 -18.37 -8.72 -26.03
CA PRO A 57 -18.24 -10.16 -26.24
C PRO A 57 -16.81 -10.68 -26.01
N ILE A 58 -15.80 -9.88 -26.31
CA ILE A 58 -14.40 -10.22 -26.10
C ILE A 58 -14.09 -10.21 -24.61
N PHE A 59 -14.50 -9.15 -23.90
CA PHE A 59 -14.25 -9.05 -22.46
C PHE A 59 -14.99 -10.13 -21.66
N ARG A 60 -16.22 -10.50 -22.03
CA ARG A 60 -16.93 -11.62 -21.38
C ARG A 60 -16.19 -12.96 -21.55
N LYS A 61 -15.53 -13.20 -22.68
CA LYS A 61 -14.66 -14.40 -22.84
C LYS A 61 -13.39 -14.31 -22.00
N VAL A 62 -12.81 -13.11 -21.85
CA VAL A 62 -11.66 -12.89 -20.97
C VAL A 62 -12.05 -13.11 -19.51
N GLU A 63 -13.16 -12.52 -19.05
CA GLU A 63 -13.71 -12.74 -17.71
C GLU A 63 -13.99 -14.22 -17.45
N SER A 64 -14.63 -14.91 -18.40
CA SER A 64 -14.91 -16.34 -18.33
C SER A 64 -13.64 -17.16 -18.11
N LYS A 65 -12.59 -16.87 -18.86
CA LYS A 65 -11.30 -17.56 -18.72
C LYS A 65 -10.57 -17.23 -17.42
N LEU A 66 -10.58 -15.95 -17.00
CA LEU A 66 -9.89 -15.50 -15.78
C LEU A 66 -10.55 -16.01 -14.51
N PHE A 67 -11.88 -16.08 -14.49
CA PHE A 67 -12.63 -16.34 -13.26
C PHE A 67 -13.34 -17.71 -13.27
N GLY A 68 -13.11 -18.53 -14.27
CA GLY A 68 -13.68 -19.89 -14.36
C GLY A 68 -15.21 -19.95 -14.45
N LYS A 69 -15.86 -18.85 -14.91
CA LYS A 69 -17.32 -18.74 -15.05
C LYS A 69 -17.74 -18.88 -16.50
N THR A 70 -18.91 -19.42 -16.75
CA THR A 70 -19.49 -19.42 -18.10
C THR A 70 -19.95 -18.01 -18.50
N VAL A 71 -19.98 -17.72 -19.80
CA VAL A 71 -20.50 -16.46 -20.30
C VAL A 71 -21.98 -16.26 -19.93
N ALA A 72 -22.76 -17.35 -19.77
CA ALA A 72 -24.14 -17.29 -19.33
C ALA A 72 -24.25 -16.81 -17.87
N GLU A 73 -23.44 -17.35 -16.96
CA GLU A 73 -23.37 -16.89 -15.55
C GLU A 73 -22.96 -15.43 -15.45
N ILE A 74 -21.99 -14.99 -16.26
CA ILE A 74 -21.56 -13.60 -16.28
C ILE A 74 -22.71 -12.67 -16.74
N ARG A 75 -23.44 -13.06 -17.77
CA ARG A 75 -24.59 -12.30 -18.29
C ARG A 75 -25.80 -12.29 -17.35
N ALA A 76 -25.93 -13.29 -16.50
CA ALA A 76 -26.97 -13.34 -15.47
C ALA A 76 -26.76 -12.30 -14.34
N CYS A 77 -25.60 -11.66 -14.29
CA CYS A 77 -25.29 -10.58 -13.35
C CYS A 77 -25.36 -9.22 -14.07
N PRO A 78 -26.48 -8.46 -14.01
CA PRO A 78 -26.66 -7.20 -14.75
C PRO A 78 -25.58 -6.16 -14.45
N ASP A 79 -25.11 -6.13 -13.19
CA ASP A 79 -24.07 -5.21 -12.72
C ASP A 79 -22.64 -5.78 -12.86
N GLY A 80 -22.52 -6.97 -13.51
CA GLY A 80 -21.25 -7.69 -13.67
C GLY A 80 -20.93 -8.61 -12.49
N ILE A 81 -19.90 -9.44 -12.68
CA ILE A 81 -19.41 -10.38 -11.65
C ILE A 81 -18.27 -9.80 -10.79
N MET A 82 -17.73 -8.66 -11.21
CA MET A 82 -16.62 -7.97 -10.52
C MET A 82 -17.13 -6.76 -9.78
N GLY A 83 -16.60 -6.52 -8.60
CA GLY A 83 -16.93 -5.36 -7.76
C GLY A 83 -16.51 -5.59 -6.32
N ALA A 84 -16.73 -4.60 -5.47
CA ALA A 84 -16.69 -4.76 -4.04
C ALA A 84 -18.03 -5.35 -3.57
N ASN A 85 -17.99 -6.52 -2.96
CA ASN A 85 -19.17 -7.30 -2.61
C ASN A 85 -19.32 -7.44 -1.10
N HIS A 86 -20.55 -7.69 -0.66
CA HIS A 86 -20.91 -7.97 0.72
C HIS A 86 -21.85 -9.16 0.80
N VAL A 87 -21.72 -9.95 1.88
CA VAL A 87 -22.63 -11.03 2.26
C VAL A 87 -22.62 -11.21 3.77
N ILE A 88 -23.73 -11.68 4.34
CA ILE A 88 -23.82 -12.03 5.76
C ILE A 88 -23.57 -13.54 5.90
N LEU A 89 -22.75 -13.90 6.89
CA LEU A 89 -22.49 -15.29 7.26
C LEU A 89 -23.27 -15.69 8.50
N ALA A 90 -23.59 -16.96 8.58
CA ALA A 90 -24.11 -17.60 9.80
C ALA A 90 -23.03 -17.65 10.89
N ASP A 91 -23.40 -18.10 12.09
CA ASP A 91 -22.50 -18.24 13.23
C ASP A 91 -21.35 -19.24 12.99
N ASP A 92 -21.51 -20.15 12.02
CA ASP A 92 -20.44 -21.05 11.59
C ASP A 92 -19.34 -20.35 10.79
N MET A 93 -19.51 -19.06 10.47
CA MET A 93 -18.59 -18.21 9.69
C MET A 93 -18.33 -18.69 8.25
N LEU A 94 -19.06 -19.68 7.78
CA LEU A 94 -18.89 -20.29 6.45
C LEU A 94 -20.16 -20.22 5.59
N THR A 95 -21.35 -20.41 6.21
CA THR A 95 -22.61 -20.47 5.46
C THR A 95 -23.19 -19.08 5.27
N ILE A 96 -23.48 -18.69 4.03
CA ILE A 96 -24.16 -17.41 3.76
C ILE A 96 -25.62 -17.47 4.19
N VAL A 97 -26.12 -16.36 4.77
CA VAL A 97 -27.52 -16.18 5.17
C VAL A 97 -28.19 -15.00 4.45
N SER A 98 -27.46 -14.34 3.56
CA SER A 98 -28.01 -13.30 2.69
C SER A 98 -27.51 -13.50 1.25
N GLU A 99 -28.23 -12.92 0.29
CA GLU A 99 -27.73 -12.85 -1.07
C GLU A 99 -26.50 -11.92 -1.15
N PRO A 100 -25.44 -12.31 -1.86
CA PRO A 100 -24.31 -11.42 -2.13
C PRO A 100 -24.77 -10.20 -2.96
N CYS A 101 -24.30 -9.01 -2.58
CA CYS A 101 -24.61 -7.75 -3.29
C CYS A 101 -23.33 -6.92 -3.50
N HIS A 102 -23.34 -6.05 -4.54
CA HIS A 102 -22.32 -5.03 -4.71
C HIS A 102 -22.57 -3.87 -3.75
N ILE A 103 -21.51 -3.40 -3.09
CA ILE A 103 -21.56 -2.25 -2.16
C ILE A 103 -21.07 -0.95 -2.80
N LEU A 104 -20.23 -1.06 -3.85
CA LEU A 104 -19.74 0.06 -4.64
C LEU A 104 -20.25 -0.06 -6.08
N PRO A 105 -20.39 1.07 -6.80
CA PRO A 105 -20.88 1.03 -8.17
C PRO A 105 -19.88 0.33 -9.10
N SER A 106 -20.36 -0.65 -9.87
CA SER A 106 -19.57 -1.29 -10.93
C SER A 106 -19.29 -0.36 -12.11
N ARG A 107 -20.18 0.62 -12.33
CA ARG A 107 -20.04 1.69 -13.31
C ARG A 107 -19.76 3.00 -12.59
N VAL A 108 -18.50 3.41 -12.58
CA VAL A 108 -18.02 4.53 -11.76
C VAL A 108 -18.23 5.92 -12.36
N LYS A 109 -18.50 6.03 -13.67
CA LYS A 109 -18.69 7.32 -14.34
C LYS A 109 -19.87 8.11 -13.75
N GLY A 110 -19.62 9.35 -13.36
CA GLY A 110 -20.61 10.22 -12.72
C GLY A 110 -20.85 9.93 -11.24
N THR A 111 -20.08 9.02 -10.63
CA THR A 111 -20.12 8.73 -9.19
C THR A 111 -18.92 9.35 -8.47
N SER A 112 -18.94 9.36 -7.14
CA SER A 112 -17.79 9.79 -6.32
C SER A 112 -16.53 8.96 -6.56
N PHE A 113 -16.66 7.75 -7.10
CA PHE A 113 -15.57 6.80 -7.35
C PHE A 113 -14.91 6.95 -8.73
N GLU A 114 -15.36 7.86 -9.58
CA GLU A 114 -14.91 7.97 -10.99
C GLU A 114 -13.39 8.11 -11.11
N LYS A 115 -12.77 8.88 -10.23
CA LYS A 115 -11.31 9.10 -10.23
C LYS A 115 -10.52 8.08 -9.41
N HIS A 116 -11.19 7.36 -8.52
CA HIS A 116 -10.59 6.40 -7.59
C HIS A 116 -11.43 5.11 -7.51
N PRO A 117 -11.63 4.41 -8.64
CA PRO A 117 -12.43 3.20 -8.67
C PRO A 117 -11.85 2.13 -7.74
N PHE A 118 -12.72 1.34 -7.14
CA PHE A 118 -12.31 0.13 -6.43
C PHE A 118 -11.51 -0.79 -7.38
N PHE A 119 -10.45 -1.39 -6.86
CA PHE A 119 -9.71 -2.43 -7.55
C PHE A 119 -9.77 -3.74 -6.77
N GLU A 120 -9.24 -3.76 -5.54
CA GLU A 120 -9.16 -4.94 -4.68
C GLU A 120 -8.79 -4.53 -3.25
N GLY A 121 -8.47 -5.50 -2.38
CA GLY A 121 -7.95 -5.23 -1.04
C GLY A 121 -9.02 -4.74 -0.07
N SER A 122 -10.18 -5.39 -0.06
CA SER A 122 -11.29 -5.05 0.83
C SER A 122 -10.87 -5.05 2.30
N SER A 123 -11.20 -4.00 3.03
CA SER A 123 -11.12 -3.93 4.49
C SER A 123 -12.24 -3.06 5.02
N ILE A 124 -12.73 -3.34 6.23
CA ILE A 124 -13.88 -2.64 6.80
C ILE A 124 -13.63 -2.32 8.27
N ARG A 125 -14.04 -1.13 8.69
CA ARG A 125 -14.11 -0.73 10.10
C ARG A 125 -15.41 -0.01 10.37
N LYS A 126 -15.95 -0.17 11.57
CA LYS A 126 -17.07 0.62 12.07
C LYS A 126 -16.55 1.56 13.17
N ILE A 127 -16.73 2.85 12.98
CA ILE A 127 -16.28 3.88 13.91
C ILE A 127 -17.48 4.74 14.25
N GLY A 128 -17.95 4.63 15.48
CA GLY A 128 -19.24 5.19 15.86
C GLY A 128 -20.38 4.57 15.06
N SER A 129 -21.14 5.38 14.34
CA SER A 129 -22.25 4.96 13.46
C SER A 129 -21.84 4.82 11.99
N THR A 130 -20.57 5.06 11.65
CA THR A 130 -20.09 5.10 10.26
C THR A 130 -19.25 3.89 9.93
N TYR A 131 -19.51 3.27 8.78
CA TYR A 131 -18.70 2.22 8.20
C TYR A 131 -17.66 2.84 7.26
N TYR A 132 -16.40 2.45 7.45
CA TYR A 132 -15.26 2.82 6.61
C TYR A 132 -14.84 1.59 5.82
N PHE A 133 -15.05 1.63 4.52
CA PHE A 133 -14.57 0.60 3.60
C PHE A 133 -13.25 1.07 3.00
N ILE A 134 -12.15 0.40 3.37
CA ILE A 134 -10.79 0.71 2.92
C ILE A 134 -10.47 -0.21 1.76
N TYR A 135 -9.84 0.32 0.70
CA TYR A 135 -9.60 -0.43 -0.52
C TYR A 135 -8.43 0.12 -1.33
N SER A 136 -7.83 -0.74 -2.17
CA SER A 136 -6.93 -0.34 -3.26
C SER A 136 -7.72 0.23 -4.41
N SER A 137 -7.33 1.40 -4.92
CA SER A 137 -7.93 1.91 -6.16
C SER A 137 -7.27 1.31 -7.41
N SER A 138 -7.95 1.43 -8.54
CA SER A 138 -7.44 0.97 -9.84
C SER A 138 -6.18 1.70 -10.33
N LYS A 139 -5.75 2.77 -9.64
CA LYS A 139 -4.45 3.40 -9.87
C LYS A 139 -3.29 2.59 -9.30
N GLY A 140 -3.57 1.61 -8.43
CA GLY A 140 -2.63 0.69 -7.84
C GLY A 140 -1.83 1.27 -6.67
N HIS A 141 -1.39 2.51 -6.72
CA HIS A 141 -0.47 3.08 -5.74
C HIS A 141 -1.14 3.65 -4.47
N GLU A 142 -2.44 3.85 -4.46
CA GLU A 142 -3.16 4.50 -3.37
C GLU A 142 -4.06 3.55 -2.59
N LEU A 143 -4.11 3.74 -1.28
CA LEU A 143 -5.07 3.15 -0.38
C LEU A 143 -6.14 4.19 -0.09
N CYS A 144 -7.36 3.90 -0.50
CA CYS A 144 -8.51 4.78 -0.40
C CYS A 144 -9.51 4.32 0.66
N TYR A 145 -10.45 5.19 1.01
CA TYR A 145 -11.60 4.81 1.82
C TYR A 145 -12.89 5.39 1.27
N ALA A 146 -13.97 4.69 1.59
CA ALA A 146 -15.33 5.15 1.38
C ALA A 146 -16.12 5.02 2.67
N THR A 147 -17.11 5.88 2.88
CA THR A 147 -17.92 5.88 4.09
C THR A 147 -19.39 5.69 3.81
N SER A 148 -20.09 5.05 4.75
CA SER A 148 -21.54 4.91 4.72
C SER A 148 -22.10 4.77 6.14
N PRO A 149 -23.34 5.22 6.41
CA PRO A 149 -24.06 4.83 7.63
C PRO A 149 -24.61 3.40 7.58
N TYR A 150 -24.52 2.73 6.44
CA TYR A 150 -25.00 1.36 6.22
C TYR A 150 -23.83 0.43 5.91
N PRO A 151 -23.89 -0.85 6.34
CA PRO A 151 -22.80 -1.80 6.10
C PRO A 151 -22.73 -2.30 4.65
N ASP A 152 -23.79 -2.22 3.88
CA ASP A 152 -24.01 -2.93 2.62
C ASP A 152 -24.35 -2.05 1.42
N ARG A 153 -24.43 -0.73 1.58
CA ARG A 153 -24.88 0.19 0.52
C ARG A 153 -24.51 1.64 0.80
N ALA A 154 -24.80 2.51 -0.16
CA ALA A 154 -24.69 3.97 -0.06
C ALA A 154 -23.29 4.47 0.34
N PHE A 155 -22.25 3.72 0.00
CA PHE A 155 -20.89 4.19 0.22
C PHE A 155 -20.57 5.36 -0.73
N VAL A 156 -19.88 6.36 -0.18
CA VAL A 156 -19.38 7.53 -0.89
C VAL A 156 -17.86 7.58 -0.71
N TYR A 157 -17.11 7.86 -1.76
CA TYR A 157 -15.66 8.04 -1.69
C TYR A 157 -15.30 9.14 -0.69
N GLY A 158 -14.50 8.82 0.29
CA GLY A 158 -14.07 9.72 1.36
C GLY A 158 -12.71 10.37 1.09
N GLY A 159 -11.78 9.64 0.47
CA GLY A 159 -10.45 10.15 0.19
C GLY A 159 -9.40 9.06 -0.01
N THR A 160 -8.17 9.50 -0.27
CA THR A 160 -6.96 8.67 -0.23
C THR A 160 -6.35 8.81 1.15
N ILE A 161 -6.03 7.69 1.83
CA ILE A 161 -5.40 7.69 3.16
C ILE A 161 -3.88 7.85 3.00
N VAL A 162 -3.28 7.04 2.15
CA VAL A 162 -1.83 7.03 1.87
C VAL A 162 -1.59 6.57 0.43
N SER A 163 -0.50 7.02 -0.16
CA SER A 163 -0.14 6.63 -1.53
C SER A 163 1.35 6.35 -1.63
N ASN A 164 1.70 5.21 -2.22
CA ASN A 164 3.10 4.88 -2.50
C ASN A 164 3.76 5.98 -3.35
N GLY A 165 4.95 6.42 -2.94
CA GLY A 165 5.66 7.52 -3.58
C GLY A 165 5.05 8.89 -3.34
N ASP A 166 4.21 9.03 -2.31
CA ASP A 166 3.56 10.27 -1.89
C ASP A 166 2.75 10.95 -3.02
N VAL A 167 2.20 10.17 -3.96
CA VAL A 167 1.37 10.70 -5.04
C VAL A 167 0.07 11.27 -4.45
N GLY A 168 -0.30 12.48 -4.86
CA GLY A 168 -1.45 13.22 -4.32
C GLY A 168 -1.12 14.05 -3.08
N TYR A 169 -0.22 13.58 -2.21
CA TYR A 169 0.17 14.33 -1.01
C TYR A 169 0.77 15.69 -1.38
N GLN A 170 0.22 16.77 -0.82
CA GLN A 170 0.58 18.15 -1.15
C GLN A 170 0.59 18.46 -2.67
N GLY A 171 -0.31 17.81 -3.43
CA GLY A 171 -0.46 18.04 -4.88
C GLY A 171 0.60 17.35 -5.74
N ARG A 172 1.39 16.41 -5.22
CA ARG A 172 2.38 15.65 -5.99
C ARG A 172 1.72 14.84 -7.11
N ARG A 173 2.23 15.04 -8.32
CA ARG A 173 1.70 14.33 -9.49
C ARG A 173 2.30 12.92 -9.61
N GLU A 174 1.65 12.02 -10.29
CA GLU A 174 2.13 10.64 -10.52
C GLU A 174 3.53 10.57 -11.14
N ARG A 175 3.86 11.49 -12.06
CA ARG A 175 5.19 11.53 -12.67
C ARG A 175 6.31 11.93 -11.70
N ASP A 176 5.96 12.60 -10.61
CA ASP A 176 6.89 13.14 -9.61
C ASP A 176 6.97 12.23 -8.36
N ARG A 177 6.56 10.97 -8.49
CA ARG A 177 6.55 9.96 -7.40
C ARG A 177 7.94 9.71 -6.82
N LEU A 178 7.99 9.51 -5.52
CA LEU A 178 9.22 9.35 -4.75
C LEU A 178 9.62 7.89 -4.47
N ASN A 179 8.91 6.94 -5.06
CA ASN A 179 9.22 5.50 -5.06
C ASN A 179 8.77 4.88 -6.38
N ALA A 180 9.27 3.71 -6.73
CA ALA A 180 8.55 2.85 -7.64
C ALA A 180 7.21 2.49 -6.99
N THR A 181 6.11 2.65 -7.73
CA THR A 181 4.77 2.34 -7.24
C THR A 181 4.27 1.02 -7.83
N GLY A 182 3.31 0.40 -7.20
CA GLY A 182 2.63 -0.81 -7.63
C GLY A 182 1.31 -0.92 -6.88
N THR A 183 0.86 -2.12 -6.57
CA THR A 183 -0.33 -2.31 -5.71
C THR A 183 -0.07 -1.79 -4.29
N ASN A 184 -1.14 -1.38 -3.62
CA ASN A 184 -1.10 -0.94 -2.23
C ASN A 184 -2.34 -1.49 -1.50
N HIS A 185 -2.16 -2.47 -0.64
CA HIS A 185 -3.21 -3.03 0.19
C HIS A 185 -2.98 -2.69 1.65
N GLY A 186 -4.05 -2.59 2.42
CA GLY A 186 -3.92 -2.27 3.82
C GLY A 186 -5.25 -2.06 4.53
N SER A 187 -5.16 -1.55 5.74
CA SER A 187 -6.29 -1.23 6.60
C SER A 187 -5.92 -0.14 7.59
N ILE A 188 -6.90 0.32 8.34
CA ILE A 188 -6.69 1.20 9.50
C ILE A 188 -6.98 0.44 10.78
N GLU A 189 -6.25 0.75 11.86
CA GLU A 189 -6.46 0.16 13.17
C GLU A 189 -6.11 1.16 14.27
N ARG A 190 -6.77 1.04 15.44
CA ARG A 190 -6.53 1.89 16.61
C ARG A 190 -5.69 1.13 17.63
N ILE A 191 -4.49 1.65 17.90
CA ILE A 191 -3.54 1.06 18.86
C ILE A 191 -3.26 2.10 19.94
N ASN A 192 -3.49 1.74 21.20
CA ASN A 192 -3.25 2.62 22.36
C ASN A 192 -3.86 4.03 22.22
N GLY A 193 -5.07 4.10 21.63
CA GLY A 193 -5.78 5.36 21.46
C GLY A 193 -5.46 6.14 20.18
N GLN A 194 -4.39 5.82 19.47
CA GLN A 194 -3.98 6.43 18.20
C GLN A 194 -4.43 5.58 17.01
N TRP A 195 -4.93 6.21 15.94
CA TRP A 195 -5.22 5.55 14.68
C TRP A 195 -3.99 5.46 13.79
N TYR A 196 -3.84 4.34 13.12
CA TYR A 196 -2.78 4.07 12.15
C TYR A 196 -3.36 3.49 10.87
N VAL A 197 -2.73 3.80 9.75
CA VAL A 197 -2.89 3.05 8.50
C VAL A 197 -1.73 2.07 8.38
N PHE A 198 -2.04 0.80 8.13
CA PHE A 198 -1.09 -0.25 7.79
C PHE A 198 -1.25 -0.54 6.31
N TYR A 199 -0.14 -0.54 5.59
CA TYR A 199 -0.13 -0.72 4.15
C TYR A 199 1.18 -1.37 3.70
N HIS A 200 1.40 -1.53 2.39
CA HIS A 200 2.66 -2.05 1.89
C HIS A 200 3.20 -1.24 0.72
N ARG A 201 4.50 -1.37 0.48
CA ARG A 201 5.17 -0.91 -0.74
C ARG A 201 5.89 -2.07 -1.43
N ASN A 202 6.17 -1.92 -2.73
CA ASN A 202 6.89 -2.91 -3.49
C ASN A 202 8.41 -2.81 -3.25
N THR A 203 9.07 -3.97 -3.20
CA THR A 203 10.53 -4.12 -3.10
C THR A 203 11.06 -5.00 -4.24
N HIS A 204 12.38 -5.21 -4.35
CA HIS A 204 13.02 -6.07 -5.34
C HIS A 204 12.66 -5.75 -6.81
N LYS A 205 12.21 -4.54 -7.10
CA LYS A 205 11.65 -4.14 -8.40
C LYS A 205 10.53 -5.08 -8.90
N SER A 206 9.77 -5.65 -8.00
CA SER A 206 8.80 -6.69 -8.27
C SER A 206 7.42 -6.36 -7.71
N ALA A 207 6.36 -6.71 -8.43
CA ALA A 207 5.00 -6.65 -7.93
C ALA A 207 4.72 -7.69 -6.83
N TYR A 208 5.53 -8.72 -6.73
CA TYR A 208 5.34 -9.87 -5.82
C TYR A 208 6.12 -9.77 -4.52
N SER A 209 7.05 -8.82 -4.40
CA SER A 209 7.82 -8.59 -3.18
C SER A 209 7.36 -7.30 -2.50
N ARG A 210 7.00 -7.39 -1.23
CA ARG A 210 6.33 -6.32 -0.49
C ARG A 210 6.95 -6.12 0.88
N GLN A 211 6.95 -4.89 1.35
CA GLN A 211 7.36 -4.50 2.69
C GLN A 211 6.20 -3.80 3.39
N ALA A 212 5.90 -4.19 4.62
CA ALA A 212 4.93 -3.52 5.46
C ALA A 212 5.38 -2.11 5.84
N CYS A 213 4.42 -1.18 5.85
CA CYS A 213 4.57 0.21 6.26
C CYS A 213 3.41 0.58 7.20
N ALA A 214 3.62 1.58 8.04
CA ALA A 214 2.58 2.11 8.91
C ALA A 214 2.77 3.61 9.08
N GLU A 215 1.65 4.36 9.11
CA GLU A 215 1.64 5.79 9.40
C GLU A 215 0.57 6.11 10.43
N SER A 216 0.83 7.07 11.29
CA SER A 216 -0.19 7.67 12.15
C SER A 216 -1.18 8.46 11.31
N ILE A 217 -2.47 8.29 11.57
CA ILE A 217 -3.55 9.03 10.91
C ILE A 217 -4.47 9.68 11.93
N GLU A 218 -5.17 10.71 11.48
CA GLU A 218 -6.24 11.34 12.26
C GLU A 218 -7.58 11.10 11.55
N ILE A 219 -8.62 10.89 12.34
CA ILE A 219 -10.00 10.91 11.88
C ILE A 219 -10.64 12.16 12.46
N TRP A 220 -10.97 13.10 11.58
CA TRP A 220 -11.52 14.38 11.99
C TRP A 220 -12.96 14.26 12.50
N SER A 221 -13.47 15.29 13.13
CA SER A 221 -14.83 15.29 13.71
C SER A 221 -15.95 15.09 12.68
N ASP A 222 -15.70 15.43 11.40
CA ASP A 222 -16.60 15.17 10.28
C ASP A 222 -16.47 13.76 9.72
N GLY A 223 -15.58 12.93 10.27
CA GLY A 223 -15.28 11.57 9.82
C GLY A 223 -14.28 11.48 8.69
N SER A 224 -13.74 12.58 8.18
CA SER A 224 -12.74 12.55 7.13
C SER A 224 -11.36 12.13 7.64
N ILE A 225 -10.58 11.48 6.76
CA ILE A 225 -9.20 11.08 7.01
C ILE A 225 -8.33 11.81 5.99
N PRO A 226 -7.51 12.80 6.40
CA PRO A 226 -6.61 13.48 5.50
C PRO A 226 -5.52 12.53 5.00
N GLN A 227 -5.09 12.72 3.76
CA GLN A 227 -3.97 11.94 3.22
C GLN A 227 -2.69 12.22 4.00
N VAL A 228 -2.02 11.15 4.42
CA VAL A 228 -0.70 11.22 5.07
C VAL A 228 0.42 10.92 4.08
N GLU A 229 1.62 11.42 4.39
CA GLU A 229 2.83 11.06 3.66
C GLU A 229 3.40 9.73 4.14
N MET A 230 4.28 9.13 3.34
CA MET A 230 5.10 8.00 3.77
C MET A 230 6.22 8.48 4.69
N THR A 231 6.36 7.83 5.86
CA THR A 231 7.44 8.11 6.80
C THR A 231 8.26 6.85 7.11
N SER A 232 9.34 7.03 7.85
CA SER A 232 10.18 5.92 8.35
C SER A 232 9.86 5.59 9.81
N GLN A 233 8.87 6.24 10.39
CA GLN A 233 8.57 6.19 11.84
C GLN A 233 7.76 4.95 12.23
N GLY A 234 7.02 4.36 11.29
CA GLY A 234 6.09 3.27 11.58
C GLY A 234 5.04 3.72 12.61
N VAL A 235 4.96 3.01 13.72
CA VAL A 235 4.07 3.37 14.85
C VAL A 235 4.74 4.30 15.88
N GLY A 236 5.99 4.70 15.65
CA GLY A 236 6.73 5.66 16.49
C GLY A 236 6.39 7.12 16.16
N ARG A 237 6.91 8.03 16.99
CA ARG A 237 6.74 9.48 16.78
C ARG A 237 7.87 10.09 15.95
N SER A 238 9.10 9.63 16.18
CA SER A 238 10.33 10.07 15.51
C SER A 238 11.38 8.98 15.58
N LEU A 239 12.42 9.10 14.77
CA LEU A 239 13.63 8.28 14.85
C LEU A 239 14.64 8.98 15.78
N GLU A 240 15.26 8.23 16.66
CA GLU A 240 16.28 8.72 17.59
C GLU A 240 17.66 8.65 16.91
N ALA A 241 18.46 9.70 17.05
CA ALA A 241 19.75 9.80 16.35
C ALA A 241 20.83 8.84 16.87
N ASP A 242 20.69 8.34 18.10
CA ASP A 242 21.65 7.45 18.77
C ASP A 242 21.38 5.95 18.52
N ARG A 243 20.42 5.62 17.65
CA ARG A 243 20.04 4.25 17.31
C ARG A 243 20.53 3.79 15.96
N THR A 244 20.64 2.48 15.83
CA THR A 244 20.90 1.81 14.54
C THR A 244 19.59 1.34 13.92
N TYR A 245 19.40 1.66 12.64
CA TYR A 245 18.21 1.30 11.87
C TYR A 245 18.58 0.48 10.62
N PRO A 246 17.69 -0.42 10.17
CA PRO A 246 17.83 -1.02 8.85
C PRO A 246 17.73 0.06 7.76
N ALA A 247 18.62 0.04 6.80
CA ALA A 247 18.57 1.01 5.68
C ALA A 247 17.23 0.96 4.91
N SER A 248 16.57 -0.20 4.94
CA SER A 248 15.28 -0.43 4.27
C SER A 248 14.07 0.31 4.89
N ILE A 249 14.21 0.98 6.04
CA ILE A 249 13.12 1.83 6.57
C ILE A 249 13.01 3.17 5.84
N CYS A 250 13.92 3.48 4.88
CA CYS A 250 13.79 4.69 4.07
C CYS A 250 12.38 4.79 3.48
N CYS A 251 11.67 5.88 3.74
CA CYS A 251 10.30 6.06 3.26
C CYS A 251 10.23 6.41 1.77
N ASN A 252 11.18 7.18 1.26
CA ASN A 252 11.29 7.49 -0.16
C ASN A 252 12.65 7.03 -0.71
N LEU A 253 12.59 6.44 -1.92
CA LEU A 253 13.75 5.88 -2.60
C LEU A 253 13.60 6.07 -4.11
N TYR A 254 14.30 7.03 -4.67
CA TYR A 254 14.09 7.41 -6.06
C TYR A 254 15.34 7.97 -6.75
N SER A 255 15.34 7.87 -8.09
CA SER A 255 16.27 8.54 -8.98
C SER A 255 15.54 8.91 -10.29
N GLY A 256 15.42 10.20 -10.60
CA GLY A 256 14.67 10.65 -11.79
C GLY A 256 13.22 10.17 -11.80
N LEU A 257 12.73 9.77 -12.98
CA LEU A 257 11.35 9.28 -13.15
C LEU A 257 11.22 7.84 -12.67
N MET A 258 10.50 7.64 -11.58
CA MET A 258 10.22 6.30 -11.04
C MET A 258 9.05 5.65 -11.77
N PRO A 259 9.12 4.33 -12.06
CA PRO A 259 8.06 3.62 -12.76
C PRO A 259 6.91 3.22 -11.85
N HIS A 260 5.77 2.89 -12.48
CA HIS A 260 4.75 2.04 -11.88
C HIS A 260 5.06 0.59 -12.22
N ILE A 261 5.04 -0.29 -11.23
CA ILE A 261 5.26 -1.73 -11.38
C ILE A 261 3.90 -2.37 -11.68
N GLY A 262 3.72 -2.82 -12.91
CA GLY A 262 2.60 -3.71 -13.25
C GLY A 262 2.87 -5.14 -12.77
N ASN A 263 2.23 -6.12 -13.40
CA ASN A 263 2.44 -7.53 -13.09
C ASN A 263 3.81 -7.99 -13.61
N GLY A 264 4.77 -8.14 -12.71
CA GLY A 264 6.09 -8.68 -13.06
C GLY A 264 7.27 -7.96 -12.40
N VAL A 265 8.42 -8.04 -13.07
CA VAL A 265 9.69 -7.48 -12.61
C VAL A 265 10.15 -6.38 -13.56
N ILE A 266 10.57 -5.25 -13.04
CA ILE A 266 11.12 -4.14 -13.81
C ILE A 266 12.60 -4.41 -14.13
N LYS A 267 12.95 -4.35 -15.42
CA LYS A 267 14.35 -4.45 -15.87
C LYS A 267 15.10 -3.10 -15.81
N LYS A 268 14.37 -1.98 -15.67
CA LYS A 268 14.94 -0.64 -15.64
C LYS A 268 15.90 -0.47 -14.45
N SER A 269 17.01 0.25 -14.66
CA SER A 269 17.91 0.66 -13.58
C SER A 269 17.24 1.75 -12.74
N ILE A 270 16.80 1.37 -11.55
CA ILE A 270 16.22 2.25 -10.52
C ILE A 270 16.76 1.82 -9.15
N PRO A 271 16.77 2.70 -8.14
CA PRO A 271 17.05 2.27 -6.78
C PRO A 271 15.91 1.40 -6.24
N PHE A 272 16.22 0.45 -5.38
CA PHE A 272 15.24 -0.47 -4.81
C PHE A 272 15.75 -1.09 -3.51
N ILE A 273 14.84 -1.65 -2.73
CA ILE A 273 15.16 -2.48 -1.57
C ILE A 273 15.34 -3.91 -2.05
N ALA A 274 16.42 -4.55 -1.65
CA ALA A 274 16.75 -5.95 -1.92
C ALA A 274 17.06 -6.68 -0.63
N GLU A 275 17.41 -7.95 -0.74
CA GLU A 275 17.91 -8.77 0.36
C GLU A 275 19.27 -9.37 -0.03
N GLU A 276 20.19 -9.38 0.91
CA GLU A 276 21.48 -10.03 0.79
C GLU A 276 21.88 -10.59 2.17
N ASP A 277 22.27 -11.86 2.21
CA ASP A 277 22.67 -12.57 3.44
C ASP A 277 21.63 -12.44 4.58
N GLY A 278 20.33 -12.57 4.25
CA GLY A 278 19.21 -12.46 5.20
C GLY A 278 18.99 -11.05 5.75
N ARG A 279 19.57 -10.02 5.14
CA ARG A 279 19.38 -8.62 5.54
C ARG A 279 18.81 -7.81 4.39
N GLN A 280 17.82 -6.97 4.70
CA GLN A 280 17.34 -6.00 3.74
C GLN A 280 18.36 -4.90 3.52
N ILE A 281 18.62 -4.59 2.27
CA ILE A 281 19.57 -3.57 1.83
C ILE A 281 18.91 -2.57 0.87
N VAL A 282 19.47 -1.38 0.78
CA VAL A 282 19.13 -0.39 -0.25
C VAL A 282 20.16 -0.46 -1.36
N VAL A 283 19.70 -0.74 -2.57
CA VAL A 283 20.51 -0.67 -3.79
C VAL A 283 20.34 0.70 -4.42
N ALA A 284 21.38 1.52 -4.35
CA ALA A 284 21.41 2.84 -4.96
C ALA A 284 21.92 2.77 -6.41
N THR A 285 21.36 3.61 -7.25
CA THR A 285 21.85 3.89 -8.62
C THR A 285 22.33 5.32 -8.70
N ASN A 286 22.85 5.76 -9.86
CA ASN A 286 23.27 7.14 -10.01
C ASN A 286 22.11 8.13 -9.74
N LYS A 287 22.39 9.21 -9.05
CA LYS A 287 21.43 10.26 -8.62
C LYS A 287 20.33 9.75 -7.69
N THR A 288 20.60 8.68 -6.92
CA THR A 288 19.63 8.16 -5.96
C THR A 288 19.48 9.09 -4.77
N ARG A 289 18.23 9.35 -4.41
CA ARG A 289 17.86 9.93 -3.11
C ARG A 289 17.23 8.85 -2.24
N ILE A 290 17.72 8.76 -0.99
CA ILE A 290 17.24 7.87 0.05
C ILE A 290 16.79 8.77 1.19
N VAL A 291 15.51 8.74 1.56
CA VAL A 291 14.94 9.66 2.54
C VAL A 291 14.41 8.89 3.74
N TYR A 292 14.79 9.36 4.91
CA TYR A 292 14.29 8.90 6.21
C TYR A 292 13.54 10.04 6.89
N LYS A 293 12.29 9.85 7.26
CA LYS A 293 11.43 10.85 7.93
C LYS A 293 10.89 10.25 9.21
N TYR A 294 10.98 10.88 10.32
CA TYR A 294 11.73 12.09 10.69
C TYR A 294 12.65 11.74 11.85
N PHE A 295 13.84 12.32 11.88
CA PHE A 295 14.73 12.23 13.04
C PHE A 295 14.47 13.38 13.99
N ASP A 296 14.48 13.09 15.29
CA ASP A 296 14.55 14.10 16.34
C ASP A 296 16.02 14.39 16.64
N LEU A 297 16.48 15.55 16.17
CA LEU A 297 17.88 15.98 16.24
C LEU A 297 18.05 17.09 17.25
N ALA A 298 19.14 17.10 17.99
CA ALA A 298 19.62 18.22 18.79
C ALA A 298 20.73 18.98 18.05
N ASP A 299 21.04 20.21 18.47
CA ASP A 299 22.24 20.90 17.99
C ASP A 299 23.50 20.13 18.38
N GLY A 300 24.36 19.88 17.41
CA GLY A 300 25.63 19.20 17.72
C GLY A 300 26.30 18.53 16.54
N GLU A 301 27.48 17.98 16.86
CA GLU A 301 28.28 17.17 15.96
C GLU A 301 27.85 15.69 16.07
N TYR A 302 27.69 15.05 14.91
CA TYR A 302 27.29 13.66 14.77
C TYR A 302 28.27 12.91 13.87
N ILE A 303 28.33 11.62 14.03
CA ILE A 303 28.97 10.70 13.09
C ILE A 303 27.88 9.77 12.54
N LEU A 304 27.49 9.96 11.28
CA LEU A 304 26.64 9.00 10.60
C LEU A 304 27.46 7.76 10.21
N THR A 305 27.19 6.65 10.85
CA THR A 305 27.84 5.37 10.58
C THR A 305 26.96 4.52 9.68
N MET A 306 27.48 4.10 8.54
CA MET A 306 26.77 3.25 7.59
C MET A 306 27.58 2.02 7.23
N ARG A 307 26.93 0.86 7.18
CA ARG A 307 27.48 -0.33 6.55
C ARG A 307 27.13 -0.32 5.06
N CYS A 308 28.14 -0.28 4.20
CA CYS A 308 27.95 -0.19 2.76
C CYS A 308 29.03 -0.94 1.98
N LYS A 309 28.72 -1.24 0.71
CA LYS A 309 29.67 -1.63 -0.32
C LYS A 309 29.40 -0.81 -1.57
N SER A 310 30.38 -0.60 -2.43
CA SER A 310 30.23 0.20 -3.63
C SER A 310 30.92 -0.46 -4.81
N GLY A 311 30.18 -0.66 -5.90
CA GLY A 311 30.72 -1.15 -7.15
C GLY A 311 31.59 -0.13 -7.89
N GLY A 312 31.54 1.16 -7.52
CA GLY A 312 32.26 2.24 -8.19
C GLY A 312 32.54 3.41 -7.28
N SER A 313 33.31 4.39 -7.80
CA SER A 313 33.52 5.66 -7.13
C SER A 313 32.30 6.57 -7.21
N GLY A 314 32.05 7.34 -6.18
CA GLY A 314 30.93 8.26 -6.14
C GLY A 314 31.03 9.27 -5.00
N LYS A 315 30.05 10.16 -4.97
CA LYS A 315 29.86 11.16 -3.93
C LYS A 315 28.53 10.82 -3.21
N LEU A 316 28.58 10.77 -1.90
CA LEU A 316 27.42 10.67 -1.04
C LEU A 316 27.28 11.96 -0.26
N SER A 317 26.19 12.68 -0.39
CA SER A 317 25.85 13.77 0.51
C SER A 317 24.78 13.34 1.50
N VAL A 318 24.89 13.87 2.73
CA VAL A 318 23.97 13.68 3.84
C VAL A 318 23.39 15.04 4.18
N GLN A 319 22.10 15.19 4.12
CA GLN A 319 21.41 16.45 4.37
C GLN A 319 20.34 16.29 5.45
N ALA A 320 20.30 17.21 6.41
CA ALA A 320 19.19 17.43 7.30
C ALA A 320 18.90 18.93 7.40
N GLY A 321 17.68 19.33 7.01
CA GLY A 321 17.34 20.76 6.88
C GLY A 321 18.25 21.49 5.89
N LEU A 322 19.00 22.50 6.38
CA LEU A 322 19.95 23.29 5.59
C LEU A 322 21.38 22.76 5.67
N ASP A 323 21.66 21.83 6.59
CA ASP A 323 23.00 21.30 6.85
C ASP A 323 23.30 20.15 5.88
N GLU A 324 24.52 20.14 5.32
CA GLU A 324 24.98 19.12 4.37
C GLU A 324 26.41 18.68 4.72
N ALA A 325 26.62 17.36 4.77
CA ALA A 325 27.93 16.74 4.84
C ALA A 325 28.19 15.89 3.59
N ILE A 326 29.48 15.73 3.22
CA ILE A 326 29.84 15.03 2.00
C ILE A 326 30.92 13.99 2.30
N ALA A 327 30.71 12.78 1.77
CA ALA A 327 31.72 11.72 1.76
C ALA A 327 31.95 11.19 0.35
N LEU A 328 33.17 10.73 0.07
CA LEU A 328 33.51 10.06 -1.17
C LEU A 328 33.46 8.55 -0.98
N THR A 329 32.72 7.87 -1.85
CA THR A 329 32.71 6.41 -1.89
C THR A 329 33.86 5.90 -2.74
N LYS A 330 34.54 4.85 -2.27
CA LYS A 330 35.57 4.13 -3.03
C LYS A 330 35.03 2.77 -3.43
N PRO A 331 35.47 2.20 -4.56
CA PRO A 331 35.10 0.87 -4.94
C PRO A 331 35.47 -0.16 -3.87
N SER A 332 34.51 -0.96 -3.43
CA SER A 332 34.71 -2.08 -2.52
C SER A 332 33.64 -3.14 -2.77
N LYS A 333 34.06 -4.34 -3.14
CA LYS A 333 33.14 -5.47 -3.33
C LYS A 333 32.72 -6.11 -2.00
N THR A 334 33.39 -5.78 -0.91
CA THR A 334 33.10 -6.27 0.43
C THR A 334 32.38 -5.22 1.25
N TRP A 335 31.54 -5.67 2.16
CA TRP A 335 30.88 -4.82 3.14
C TRP A 335 31.91 -4.18 4.08
N GLY A 336 31.87 -2.87 4.18
CA GLY A 336 32.67 -2.05 5.07
C GLY A 336 31.84 -1.02 5.82
N THR A 337 32.44 -0.36 6.79
CA THR A 337 31.85 0.75 7.53
C THR A 337 32.33 2.06 6.93
N MET A 338 31.41 3.00 6.73
CA MET A 338 31.68 4.39 6.35
C MET A 338 31.18 5.29 7.47
N GLU A 339 32.04 6.21 7.91
CA GLU A 339 31.71 7.23 8.89
C GLU A 339 31.73 8.59 8.22
N ILE A 340 30.68 9.38 8.45
CA ILE A 340 30.51 10.71 7.86
C ILE A 340 30.28 11.69 9.01
N PRO A 341 31.24 12.55 9.33
CA PRO A 341 31.01 13.64 10.28
C PRO A 341 29.93 14.59 9.74
N CYS A 342 28.95 14.89 10.56
CA CYS A 342 27.83 15.76 10.24
C CYS A 342 27.60 16.73 11.40
N SER A 343 27.12 17.92 11.10
CA SER A 343 26.64 18.88 12.09
C SER A 343 25.17 19.16 11.81
N PHE A 344 24.30 19.01 12.79
CA PHE A 344 22.87 19.23 12.61
C PHE A 344 22.33 20.20 13.65
N ARG A 345 21.26 20.89 13.29
CA ARG A 345 20.51 21.79 14.16
C ARG A 345 19.33 21.05 14.82
N THR A 346 18.93 21.57 15.98
CA THR A 346 17.73 21.05 16.67
C THR A 346 16.49 21.09 15.79
N GLY A 347 15.74 20.00 15.82
CA GLY A 347 14.43 19.89 15.19
C GLY A 347 14.07 18.50 14.71
N ILE A 348 12.79 18.32 14.41
CA ILE A 348 12.29 17.11 13.75
C ILE A 348 12.49 17.28 12.26
N GLN A 349 13.44 16.54 11.68
CA GLN A 349 13.94 16.78 10.33
C GLN A 349 14.08 15.48 9.54
N PRO A 350 13.85 15.50 8.20
CA PRO A 350 14.20 14.40 7.32
C PRO A 350 15.72 14.30 7.19
N LEU A 351 16.26 13.09 7.21
CA LEU A 351 17.62 12.78 6.80
C LEU A 351 17.59 12.29 5.35
N ILE A 352 18.31 12.98 4.47
CA ILE A 352 18.35 12.70 3.04
C ILE A 352 19.77 12.30 2.65
N LEU A 353 19.93 11.10 2.13
CA LEU A 353 21.16 10.65 1.52
C LEU A 353 21.03 10.81 0.00
N HIS A 354 21.98 11.48 -0.62
CA HIS A 354 22.02 11.67 -2.06
C HIS A 354 23.30 11.10 -2.65
N TYR A 355 23.16 10.00 -3.39
CA TYR A 355 24.29 9.32 -4.04
C TYR A 355 24.43 9.72 -5.49
N HIS A 356 25.65 10.14 -5.87
CA HIS A 356 26.09 10.37 -7.24
C HIS A 356 27.29 9.48 -7.52
N GLY A 357 27.18 8.55 -8.45
CA GLY A 357 28.30 7.67 -8.76
C GLY A 357 28.07 6.81 -10.00
N SER A 358 29.11 6.15 -10.45
CA SER A 358 29.01 5.12 -11.48
C SER A 358 28.24 3.92 -10.92
N VAL A 359 27.29 3.39 -11.68
CA VAL A 359 26.67 2.09 -11.45
C VAL A 359 27.57 1.04 -12.07
N SER A 360 28.06 0.11 -11.30
CA SER A 360 28.78 -1.05 -11.81
C SER A 360 27.96 -2.32 -11.61
#